data_5ae890ba1530f4d108e096606975378f
#
_entry.id   5ae890ba1530f4d108e096606975378f
#
_cell.length_a   1.000
_cell.length_b   1.000
_cell.length_c   1.000
_cell.angle_alpha   90.00
_cell.angle_beta   90.00
_cell.angle_gamma   90.00
#
_symmetry.space_group_name_H-M   'P 1'
#
loop_
_entity.id
_entity.type
_entity.pdbx_description
1 polymer ?
#
loop_
_entity_poly.entity_id
_entity_poly.type
_entity_poly.pdbx_seq_one_letter_code
_entity_poly.pdbx_strand_id
1 'polypeptide(L)'
;SWEELSNFPKNNREKIISEIEAITDYQKSVANSYEEYMDAQVGATLRNMFYEKYPEKLWGIKISELTADWAPKRIKFRQKISPFYENEWAAVGSKGTGAIYELIADKIKKFGGKFHLNKTVNSISFDRNIIKSLGFVNGDSVEVLKDDIVISSIPITIMAKFFGYDSSLKYRGIRLAYVAIKKDAVLPNNMNWLYYDSEKVLFNRVTEPKTMAPDVSPSDRTVLVAEVTYSKGDEVDQLDDNVFLKRIVSDLEQVGLINES
;
A
#
# COMPACT_ATOMS: atom_id res chain seq x y z
N SER A 1 1.70 22.56 -4.94
CA SER A 1 2.41 23.71 -4.37
C SER A 1 1.93 25.02 -4.99
N TRP A 2 2.23 26.14 -4.35
CA TRP A 2 1.95 27.47 -4.90
C TRP A 2 2.62 27.70 -6.26
N GLU A 3 3.82 27.19 -6.44
CA GLU A 3 4.60 27.27 -7.67
C GLU A 3 3.88 26.59 -8.85
N GLU A 4 3.19 25.49 -8.61
CA GLU A 4 2.50 24.72 -9.65
C GLU A 4 1.10 25.23 -9.97
N LEU A 5 0.54 26.13 -9.18
CA LEU A 5 -0.79 26.69 -9.45
C LEU A 5 -0.90 27.39 -10.81
N SER A 6 0.23 27.90 -11.33
CA SER A 6 0.28 28.48 -12.66
C SER A 6 -0.07 27.49 -13.79
N ASN A 7 0.08 26.19 -13.56
CA ASN A 7 -0.25 25.13 -14.51
C ASN A 7 -1.75 24.85 -14.62
N PHE A 8 -2.56 25.39 -13.69
CA PHE A 8 -4.00 25.21 -13.70
C PHE A 8 -4.71 26.30 -14.52
N PRO A 9 -5.85 26.00 -15.17
CA PRO A 9 -6.73 27.01 -15.76
C PRO A 9 -7.09 28.09 -14.74
N LYS A 10 -7.22 29.34 -15.21
CA LYS A 10 -7.41 30.50 -14.33
C LYS A 10 -8.52 30.32 -13.29
N ASN A 11 -9.71 29.87 -13.74
CA ASN A 11 -10.87 29.68 -12.85
C ASN A 11 -10.60 28.66 -11.74
N ASN A 12 -9.94 27.54 -12.06
CA ASN A 12 -9.57 26.52 -11.07
C ASN A 12 -8.55 27.07 -10.08
N ARG A 13 -7.56 27.81 -10.57
CA ARG A 13 -6.52 28.42 -9.75
C ARG A 13 -7.10 29.40 -8.72
N GLU A 14 -7.98 30.32 -9.15
CA GLU A 14 -8.63 31.29 -8.26
C GLU A 14 -9.45 30.60 -7.18
N LYS A 15 -10.19 29.55 -7.55
CA LYS A 15 -10.98 28.75 -6.61
C LYS A 15 -10.06 28.02 -5.60
N ILE A 16 -8.99 27.38 -6.06
CA ILE A 16 -8.01 26.68 -5.19
C ILE A 16 -7.39 27.66 -4.19
N ILE A 17 -6.97 28.85 -4.66
CA ILE A 17 -6.39 29.87 -3.80
C ILE A 17 -7.38 30.28 -2.72
N SER A 18 -8.61 30.63 -3.10
CA SER A 18 -9.65 31.02 -2.15
C SER A 18 -9.96 29.95 -1.10
N GLU A 19 -10.02 28.68 -1.53
CA GLU A 19 -10.24 27.56 -0.60
C GLU A 19 -9.08 27.41 0.40
N ILE A 20 -7.83 27.48 -0.07
CA ILE A 20 -6.64 27.32 0.77
C ILE A 20 -6.51 28.48 1.79
N GLU A 21 -6.77 29.71 1.34
CA GLU A 21 -6.72 30.88 2.22
C GLU A 21 -7.83 30.88 3.30
N ALA A 22 -8.93 30.19 3.05
CA ALA A 22 -10.01 30.01 4.01
C ALA A 22 -9.76 28.89 5.04
N ILE A 23 -8.75 28.05 4.85
CA ILE A 23 -8.45 26.93 5.76
C ILE A 23 -7.95 27.44 7.12
N THR A 24 -8.51 26.89 8.19
CA THR A 24 -8.12 27.19 9.58
C THR A 24 -7.54 25.95 10.27
N ASP A 25 -6.71 26.17 11.29
CA ASP A 25 -6.19 25.05 12.09
C ASP A 25 -7.28 24.34 12.90
N TYR A 26 -8.37 25.04 13.22
CA TYR A 26 -9.53 24.45 13.88
C TYR A 26 -10.17 23.36 13.02
N GLN A 27 -10.39 23.58 11.72
CA GLN A 27 -10.95 22.57 10.83
C GLN A 27 -10.11 21.31 10.79
N LYS A 28 -8.79 21.44 10.81
CA LYS A 28 -7.86 20.29 10.87
C LYS A 28 -8.00 19.49 12.16
N SER A 29 -8.24 20.17 13.29
CA SER A 29 -8.30 19.55 14.63
C SER A 29 -9.59 18.78 14.88
N VAL A 30 -10.67 19.10 14.17
CA VAL A 30 -12.00 18.50 14.37
C VAL A 30 -12.38 17.49 13.27
N ALA A 31 -11.56 17.30 12.25
CA ALA A 31 -11.83 16.38 11.15
C ALA A 31 -11.92 14.93 11.66
N ASN A 32 -13.02 14.25 11.38
CA ASN A 32 -13.28 12.85 11.74
C ASN A 32 -13.05 11.91 10.55
N SER A 33 -13.37 12.38 9.34
CA SER A 33 -13.20 11.62 8.11
C SER A 33 -11.97 12.05 7.32
N TYR A 34 -11.51 11.16 6.43
CA TYR A 34 -10.48 11.49 5.45
C TYR A 34 -10.87 12.71 4.59
N GLU A 35 -12.15 12.76 4.16
CA GLU A 35 -12.68 13.84 3.35
C GLU A 35 -12.52 15.19 4.06
N GLU A 36 -13.03 15.31 5.29
CA GLU A 36 -12.91 16.52 6.10
C GLU A 36 -11.46 16.92 6.35
N TYR A 37 -10.60 15.92 6.63
CA TYR A 37 -9.18 16.18 6.84
C TYR A 37 -8.51 16.73 5.58
N MET A 38 -8.79 16.16 4.41
CA MET A 38 -8.19 16.61 3.14
C MET A 38 -8.73 17.99 2.74
N ASP A 39 -10.01 18.27 2.93
CA ASP A 39 -10.56 19.60 2.71
C ASP A 39 -9.87 20.65 3.58
N ALA A 40 -9.56 20.30 4.83
CA ALA A 40 -8.80 21.15 5.74
C ALA A 40 -7.29 21.22 5.45
N GLN A 41 -6.75 20.43 4.52
CA GLN A 41 -5.34 20.48 4.11
C GLN A 41 -5.13 21.20 2.79
N VAL A 42 -5.98 20.92 1.80
CA VAL A 42 -5.75 21.34 0.41
C VAL A 42 -6.98 21.99 -0.25
N GLY A 43 -8.12 22.03 0.42
CA GLY A 43 -9.40 22.50 -0.12
C GLY A 43 -10.12 21.47 -0.97
N ALA A 44 -11.43 21.62 -1.12
CA ALA A 44 -12.30 20.66 -1.80
C ALA A 44 -11.96 20.48 -3.29
N THR A 45 -11.51 21.55 -3.95
CA THR A 45 -11.15 21.47 -5.38
C THR A 45 -9.95 20.54 -5.61
N LEU A 46 -8.85 20.71 -4.86
CA LEU A 46 -7.69 19.82 -4.99
C LEU A 46 -7.97 18.43 -4.45
N ARG A 47 -8.78 18.29 -3.39
CA ARG A 47 -9.22 16.99 -2.92
C ARG A 47 -9.94 16.22 -4.04
N ASN A 48 -10.95 16.81 -4.66
CA ASN A 48 -11.69 16.19 -5.75
C ASN A 48 -10.81 15.82 -6.94
N MET A 49 -9.81 16.63 -7.27
CA MET A 49 -8.93 16.40 -8.40
C MET A 49 -7.91 15.28 -8.16
N PHE A 50 -7.40 15.11 -6.92
CA PHE A 50 -6.23 14.27 -6.69
C PHE A 50 -6.37 13.29 -5.51
N TYR A 51 -7.29 13.54 -4.57
CA TYR A 51 -7.32 12.82 -3.29
C TYR A 51 -8.67 12.14 -2.98
N GLU A 52 -9.59 12.09 -3.93
CA GLU A 52 -10.88 11.42 -3.78
C GLU A 52 -10.87 10.03 -4.42
N LYS A 53 -10.68 9.96 -5.73
CA LYS A 53 -10.84 8.73 -6.50
C LYS A 53 -9.84 7.63 -6.16
N TYR A 54 -8.58 7.99 -5.96
CA TYR A 54 -7.55 7.00 -5.64
C TYR A 54 -7.80 6.30 -4.29
N PRO A 55 -8.05 6.99 -3.16
CA PRO A 55 -8.41 6.33 -1.90
C PRO A 55 -9.69 5.51 -1.98
N GLU A 56 -10.74 6.00 -2.66
CA GLU A 56 -11.96 5.22 -2.85
C GLU A 56 -11.70 3.91 -3.58
N LYS A 57 -10.93 3.95 -4.66
CA LYS A 57 -10.49 2.76 -5.40
C LYS A 57 -9.64 1.82 -4.55
N LEU A 58 -8.69 2.37 -3.78
CA LEU A 58 -7.81 1.62 -2.90
C LEU A 58 -8.58 0.89 -1.80
N TRP A 59 -9.51 1.58 -1.14
CA TRP A 59 -10.23 1.06 0.02
C TRP A 59 -11.59 0.43 -0.32
N GLY A 60 -12.17 0.76 -1.47
CA GLY A 60 -13.48 0.27 -1.91
C GLY A 60 -14.65 0.82 -1.08
N ILE A 61 -14.44 1.98 -0.44
CA ILE A 61 -15.45 2.74 0.31
C ILE A 61 -15.29 4.23 0.01
N LYS A 62 -16.30 5.02 0.35
CA LYS A 62 -16.25 6.48 0.18
C LYS A 62 -15.22 7.11 1.11
N ILE A 63 -14.60 8.21 0.67
CA ILE A 63 -13.62 8.94 1.49
C ILE A 63 -14.25 9.54 2.76
N SER A 64 -15.56 9.81 2.75
CA SER A 64 -16.32 10.21 3.94
C SER A 64 -16.47 9.12 5.01
N GLU A 65 -16.29 7.84 4.62
CA GLU A 65 -16.33 6.69 5.53
C GLU A 65 -14.92 6.30 6.05
N LEU A 66 -13.86 6.80 5.40
CA LEU A 66 -12.48 6.61 5.88
C LEU A 66 -12.21 7.53 7.06
N THR A 67 -11.53 6.99 8.08
CA THR A 67 -11.13 7.80 9.23
C THR A 67 -10.05 8.81 8.87
N ALA A 68 -10.08 10.00 9.49
CA ALA A 68 -9.04 11.01 9.37
C ALA A 68 -7.65 10.50 9.78
N ASP A 69 -7.56 9.48 10.64
CA ASP A 69 -6.29 8.90 11.07
C ASP A 69 -5.52 8.23 9.93
N TRP A 70 -6.24 7.70 8.94
CA TRP A 70 -5.60 7.15 7.76
C TRP A 70 -5.05 8.22 6.82
N ALA A 71 -5.57 9.44 6.88
CA ALA A 71 -5.16 10.51 5.97
C ALA A 71 -3.63 10.74 6.02
N PRO A 72 -2.98 10.91 4.86
CA PRO A 72 -1.54 11.06 4.81
C PRO A 72 -1.10 12.38 5.44
N LYS A 73 -0.64 12.32 6.67
CA LYS A 73 -0.22 13.50 7.47
C LYS A 73 0.92 14.31 6.82
N ARG A 74 1.52 13.78 5.76
CA ARG A 74 2.57 14.43 4.97
C ARG A 74 2.05 15.36 3.90
N ILE A 75 0.80 15.18 3.44
CA ILE A 75 0.19 16.05 2.43
C ILE A 75 -0.05 17.40 3.06
N LYS A 76 0.66 18.39 2.55
CA LYS A 76 0.54 19.81 2.94
C LYS A 76 0.64 20.64 1.68
N PHE A 77 -0.12 21.71 1.63
CA PHE A 77 0.06 22.68 0.58
C PHE A 77 1.35 23.49 0.86
N ARG A 78 2.32 23.43 -0.07
CA ARG A 78 3.68 23.95 0.13
C ARG A 78 3.96 25.08 -0.84
N GLN A 79 4.96 25.92 -0.53
CA GLN A 79 5.41 27.00 -1.43
C GLN A 79 6.06 26.41 -2.68
N LYS A 80 6.91 25.42 -2.55
CA LYS A 80 7.66 24.76 -3.62
C LYS A 80 7.46 23.25 -3.62
N ILE A 81 7.75 22.64 -4.76
CA ILE A 81 7.90 21.19 -4.86
C ILE A 81 9.04 20.76 -3.92
N SER A 82 8.81 19.75 -3.14
CA SER A 82 9.83 19.16 -2.27
C SER A 82 9.56 17.66 -2.10
N PRO A 83 10.61 16.85 -1.88
CA PRO A 83 10.45 15.44 -1.61
C PRO A 83 9.62 15.23 -0.32
N PHE A 84 9.08 14.02 -0.14
CA PHE A 84 8.29 13.68 1.04
C PHE A 84 9.11 13.77 2.33
N TYR A 85 10.38 13.39 2.26
CA TYR A 85 11.32 13.42 3.38
C TYR A 85 12.54 14.24 2.99
N GLU A 86 13.06 15.02 3.91
CA GLU A 86 14.37 15.62 3.75
C GLU A 86 15.44 14.53 3.65
N ASN A 87 16.37 14.70 2.70
CA ASN A 87 17.43 13.73 2.43
C ASN A 87 16.91 12.32 2.05
N GLU A 88 15.73 12.24 1.43
CA GLU A 88 15.17 11.00 0.93
C GLU A 88 16.11 10.36 -0.09
N TRP A 89 16.41 9.10 0.14
CA TRP A 89 17.07 8.24 -0.82
C TRP A 89 16.38 6.87 -0.82
N ALA A 90 16.36 6.22 -1.95
CA ALA A 90 15.80 4.87 -2.11
C ALA A 90 16.92 3.90 -2.47
N ALA A 91 16.98 2.78 -1.79
CA ALA A 91 17.87 1.70 -2.14
C ALA A 91 17.15 0.37 -1.98
N VAL A 92 17.36 -0.49 -2.96
CA VAL A 92 17.02 -1.91 -2.89
C VAL A 92 18.32 -2.65 -3.18
N GLY A 93 18.65 -3.66 -2.38
CA GLY A 93 19.86 -4.44 -2.61
C GLY A 93 19.84 -5.12 -3.99
N SER A 94 21.00 -5.37 -4.58
CA SER A 94 21.16 -6.01 -5.90
C SER A 94 20.46 -7.38 -6.03
N LYS A 95 20.14 -8.01 -4.91
CA LYS A 95 19.37 -9.26 -4.83
C LYS A 95 17.90 -9.04 -4.45
N GLY A 96 17.41 -7.80 -4.55
CA GLY A 96 16.05 -7.42 -4.18
C GLY A 96 15.84 -7.26 -2.66
N THR A 97 14.64 -6.83 -2.28
CA THR A 97 14.27 -6.57 -0.88
C THR A 97 14.35 -7.82 -0.01
N GLY A 98 14.09 -9.01 -0.57
CA GLY A 98 14.15 -10.29 0.15
C GLY A 98 15.52 -10.55 0.80
N ALA A 99 16.60 -10.15 0.14
CA ALA A 99 17.96 -10.33 0.65
C ALA A 99 18.21 -9.62 2.00
N ILE A 100 17.51 -8.52 2.27
CA ILE A 100 17.59 -7.80 3.56
C ILE A 100 17.07 -8.69 4.68
N TYR A 101 15.93 -9.34 4.44
CA TYR A 101 15.31 -10.25 5.43
C TYR A 101 16.14 -11.53 5.61
N GLU A 102 16.76 -12.05 4.54
CA GLU A 102 17.67 -13.19 4.62
C GLU A 102 18.89 -12.87 5.49
N LEU A 103 19.51 -11.70 5.31
CA LEU A 103 20.61 -11.22 6.15
C LEU A 103 20.21 -11.07 7.62
N ILE A 104 19.02 -10.55 7.89
CA ILE A 104 18.46 -10.43 9.26
C ILE A 104 18.27 -11.83 9.85
N ALA A 105 17.68 -12.75 9.09
CA ALA A 105 17.46 -14.13 9.52
C ALA A 105 18.78 -14.85 9.84
N ASP A 106 19.80 -14.68 9.00
CA ASP A 106 21.12 -15.27 9.25
C ASP A 106 21.79 -14.68 10.49
N LYS A 107 21.61 -13.40 10.75
CA LYS A 107 22.09 -12.77 11.97
C LYS A 107 21.37 -13.32 13.21
N ILE A 108 20.06 -13.48 13.15
CA ILE A 108 19.27 -14.10 14.23
C ILE A 108 19.77 -15.52 14.52
N LYS A 109 19.97 -16.35 13.48
CA LYS A 109 20.53 -17.72 13.64
C LYS A 109 21.90 -17.72 14.32
N LYS A 110 22.79 -16.76 13.95
CA LYS A 110 24.10 -16.61 14.59
C LYS A 110 24.02 -16.29 16.09
N PHE A 111 22.94 -15.64 16.52
CA PHE A 111 22.66 -15.38 17.94
C PHE A 111 21.86 -16.53 18.63
N GLY A 112 21.72 -17.68 17.99
CA GLY A 112 21.03 -18.85 18.54
C GLY A 112 19.51 -18.85 18.32
N GLY A 113 18.97 -17.88 17.59
CA GLY A 113 17.54 -17.84 17.24
C GLY A 113 17.16 -18.98 16.29
N LYS A 114 15.94 -19.48 16.42
CA LYS A 114 15.40 -20.59 15.61
C LYS A 114 14.24 -20.10 14.75
N PHE A 115 14.16 -20.64 13.53
CA PHE A 115 13.03 -20.44 12.62
C PHE A 115 12.29 -21.75 12.42
N HIS A 116 10.98 -21.73 12.61
CA HIS A 116 10.08 -22.84 12.39
C HIS A 116 9.17 -22.51 11.21
N LEU A 117 9.64 -22.79 10.00
CA LEU A 117 8.87 -22.58 8.77
C LEU A 117 7.80 -23.67 8.61
N ASN A 118 6.76 -23.35 7.80
CA ASN A 118 5.62 -24.24 7.55
C ASN A 118 4.85 -24.64 8.82
N LYS A 119 4.87 -23.79 9.83
CA LYS A 119 4.13 -23.95 11.08
C LYS A 119 3.02 -22.90 11.16
N THR A 120 1.79 -23.30 10.88
CA THR A 120 0.63 -22.42 11.00
C THR A 120 0.01 -22.58 12.38
N VAL A 121 -0.04 -21.50 13.15
CA VAL A 121 -0.73 -21.47 14.45
C VAL A 121 -2.24 -21.62 14.21
N ASN A 122 -2.87 -22.59 14.87
CA ASN A 122 -4.31 -22.82 14.78
C ASN A 122 -5.01 -22.78 16.14
N SER A 123 -4.27 -22.75 17.24
CA SER A 123 -4.82 -22.64 18.60
C SER A 123 -3.86 -21.95 19.55
N ILE A 124 -4.41 -21.29 20.56
CA ILE A 124 -3.66 -20.68 21.66
C ILE A 124 -4.32 -21.15 22.96
N SER A 125 -3.52 -21.77 23.84
CA SER A 125 -3.95 -22.06 25.18
C SER A 125 -3.54 -20.94 26.13
N PHE A 126 -4.43 -20.49 26.98
CA PHE A 126 -4.16 -19.42 27.95
C PHE A 126 -4.90 -19.63 29.26
N ASP A 127 -4.36 -19.08 30.31
CA ASP A 127 -4.97 -19.03 31.63
C ASP A 127 -4.89 -17.61 32.17
N ARG A 128 -6.03 -17.01 32.54
CA ARG A 128 -6.12 -15.63 33.08
C ARG A 128 -5.34 -14.58 32.28
N ASN A 129 -5.45 -14.56 30.98
CA ASN A 129 -4.74 -13.65 30.08
C ASN A 129 -3.23 -13.94 29.91
N ILE A 130 -2.73 -15.09 30.34
CA ILE A 130 -1.35 -15.53 30.13
C ILE A 130 -1.36 -16.68 29.12
N ILE A 131 -0.67 -16.51 28.00
CA ILE A 131 -0.51 -17.59 27.01
C ILE A 131 0.34 -18.70 27.61
N LYS A 132 -0.10 -19.95 27.47
CA LYS A 132 0.56 -21.15 27.96
C LYS A 132 1.17 -21.99 26.87
N SER A 133 0.52 -22.04 25.70
CA SER A 133 1.06 -22.77 24.56
C SER A 133 0.47 -22.27 23.25
N LEU A 134 1.20 -22.53 22.17
CA LEU A 134 0.79 -22.30 20.79
C LEU A 134 0.67 -23.67 20.12
N GLY A 135 -0.51 -24.00 19.59
CA GLY A 135 -0.74 -25.21 18.82
C GLY A 135 -0.65 -24.93 17.31
N PHE A 136 -0.21 -25.92 16.54
CA PHE A 136 -0.04 -25.82 15.10
C PHE A 136 -0.92 -26.82 14.36
N VAL A 137 -1.25 -26.51 13.09
CA VAL A 137 -2.12 -27.35 12.23
C VAL A 137 -1.65 -28.81 12.14
N ASN A 138 -0.35 -29.04 12.19
CA ASN A 138 0.23 -30.40 12.13
C ASN A 138 0.14 -31.19 13.48
N GLY A 139 -0.49 -30.65 14.49
CA GLY A 139 -0.63 -31.25 15.81
C GLY A 139 0.50 -30.99 16.80
N ASP A 140 1.61 -30.38 16.36
CA ASP A 140 2.68 -29.96 17.25
C ASP A 140 2.23 -28.79 18.14
N SER A 141 2.95 -28.55 19.23
CA SER A 141 2.77 -27.39 20.09
C SER A 141 4.10 -26.89 20.64
N VAL A 142 4.10 -25.60 20.98
CA VAL A 142 5.20 -24.96 21.72
C VAL A 142 4.65 -24.45 23.04
N GLU A 143 5.28 -24.85 24.15
CA GLU A 143 5.01 -24.30 25.46
C GLU A 143 5.57 -22.89 25.59
N VAL A 144 4.83 -21.99 26.24
CA VAL A 144 5.25 -20.63 26.57
C VAL A 144 5.54 -20.56 28.06
N LEU A 145 6.79 -20.31 28.41
CA LEU A 145 7.25 -20.24 29.78
C LEU A 145 6.89 -18.90 30.41
N LYS A 146 7.02 -18.80 31.74
CA LYS A 146 6.58 -17.63 32.51
C LYS A 146 7.25 -16.31 32.07
N ASP A 147 8.51 -16.38 31.67
CA ASP A 147 9.32 -15.21 31.32
C ASP A 147 9.43 -14.99 29.80
N ASP A 148 8.71 -15.80 29.01
CA ASP A 148 8.67 -15.63 27.55
C ASP A 148 7.77 -14.48 27.15
N ILE A 149 8.18 -13.78 26.07
CA ILE A 149 7.37 -12.74 25.42
C ILE A 149 6.88 -13.27 24.08
N VAL A 150 5.56 -13.27 23.88
CA VAL A 150 4.93 -13.65 22.62
C VAL A 150 4.58 -12.41 21.83
N ILE A 151 5.20 -12.23 20.65
CA ILE A 151 4.91 -11.15 19.71
C ILE A 151 4.19 -11.76 18.50
N SER A 152 2.97 -11.31 18.24
CA SER A 152 2.17 -11.77 17.11
C SER A 152 2.16 -10.74 16.00
N SER A 153 2.48 -11.16 14.77
CA SER A 153 2.33 -10.38 13.53
C SER A 153 1.19 -10.89 12.63
N ILE A 154 0.43 -11.90 13.08
CA ILE A 154 -0.76 -12.35 12.35
C ILE A 154 -1.87 -11.28 12.42
N PRO A 155 -2.80 -11.22 11.43
CA PRO A 155 -3.88 -10.25 11.45
C PRO A 155 -4.65 -10.26 12.78
N ILE A 156 -4.91 -9.08 13.33
CA ILE A 156 -5.56 -8.93 14.64
C ILE A 156 -6.94 -9.63 14.70
N THR A 157 -7.65 -9.68 13.58
CA THR A 157 -8.94 -10.40 13.48
C THR A 157 -8.80 -11.92 13.67
N ILE A 158 -7.68 -12.50 13.22
CA ILE A 158 -7.36 -13.92 13.44
C ILE A 158 -6.93 -14.11 14.87
N MET A 159 -6.06 -13.24 15.38
CA MET A 159 -5.60 -13.31 16.77
C MET A 159 -6.77 -13.18 17.75
N ALA A 160 -7.70 -12.24 17.52
CA ALA A 160 -8.88 -12.03 18.36
C ALA A 160 -9.77 -13.30 18.45
N LYS A 161 -9.91 -14.03 17.34
CA LYS A 161 -10.70 -15.28 17.33
C LYS A 161 -10.14 -16.36 18.26
N PHE A 162 -8.82 -16.46 18.43
CA PHE A 162 -8.22 -17.39 19.38
C PHE A 162 -8.61 -17.10 20.83
N PHE A 163 -9.00 -15.85 21.12
CA PHE A 163 -9.50 -15.42 22.43
C PHE A 163 -11.03 -15.30 22.50
N GLY A 164 -11.74 -15.79 21.48
CA GLY A 164 -13.21 -15.78 21.46
C GLY A 164 -13.83 -14.44 21.09
N TYR A 165 -13.07 -13.50 20.52
CA TYR A 165 -13.60 -12.21 20.05
C TYR A 165 -13.84 -12.21 18.54
N ASP A 166 -15.05 -11.81 18.14
CA ASP A 166 -15.34 -11.49 16.75
C ASP A 166 -15.04 -10.02 16.47
N SER A 167 -14.27 -9.79 15.42
CA SER A 167 -13.88 -8.45 14.99
C SER A 167 -14.69 -8.04 13.77
N SER A 168 -15.22 -6.81 13.76
CA SER A 168 -15.84 -6.18 12.59
C SER A 168 -14.84 -5.62 11.57
N LEU A 169 -13.55 -5.63 11.90
CA LEU A 169 -12.51 -5.14 11.00
C LEU A 169 -12.46 -5.97 9.72
N LYS A 170 -12.30 -5.28 8.59
CA LYS A 170 -12.15 -5.88 7.26
C LYS A 170 -10.77 -5.58 6.71
N TYR A 171 -10.23 -6.51 5.94
CA TYR A 171 -8.98 -6.34 5.21
C TYR A 171 -9.25 -6.19 3.72
N ARG A 172 -8.46 -5.37 3.07
CA ARG A 172 -8.35 -5.36 1.62
C ARG A 172 -7.23 -6.31 1.21
N GLY A 173 -7.48 -7.11 0.19
CA GLY A 173 -6.47 -7.88 -0.49
C GLY A 173 -5.80 -7.06 -1.57
N ILE A 174 -4.61 -7.50 -2.01
CA ILE A 174 -3.91 -6.96 -3.17
C ILE A 174 -3.50 -8.13 -4.06
N ARG A 175 -3.94 -8.10 -5.33
CA ARG A 175 -3.41 -8.98 -6.38
C ARG A 175 -2.32 -8.23 -7.13
N LEU A 176 -1.22 -8.92 -7.40
CA LEU A 176 -0.08 -8.38 -8.14
C LEU A 176 0.04 -9.10 -9.48
N ALA A 177 0.13 -8.33 -10.56
CA ALA A 177 0.51 -8.86 -11.86
C ALA A 177 1.92 -8.39 -12.20
N TYR A 178 2.81 -9.35 -12.45
CA TYR A 178 4.18 -9.10 -12.91
C TYR A 178 4.21 -9.29 -14.42
N VAL A 179 4.43 -8.19 -15.14
CA VAL A 179 4.43 -8.19 -16.61
C VAL A 179 5.85 -7.88 -17.09
N ALA A 180 6.51 -8.88 -17.66
CA ALA A 180 7.86 -8.73 -18.24
C ALA A 180 7.78 -8.05 -19.60
N ILE A 181 8.54 -6.99 -19.81
CA ILE A 181 8.55 -6.16 -21.02
C ILE A 181 9.95 -6.18 -21.62
N LYS A 182 10.04 -6.43 -22.93
CA LYS A 182 11.31 -6.40 -23.66
C LYS A 182 11.72 -4.95 -24.02
N LYS A 183 11.99 -4.18 -22.99
CA LYS A 183 12.51 -2.80 -23.04
C LYS A 183 13.42 -2.59 -21.85
N ASP A 184 14.34 -1.66 -21.93
CA ASP A 184 15.20 -1.31 -20.79
C ASP A 184 14.39 -0.64 -19.67
N ALA A 185 13.52 0.30 -20.02
CA ALA A 185 12.60 0.98 -19.10
C ALA A 185 11.27 1.31 -19.80
N VAL A 186 10.22 1.49 -19.01
CA VAL A 186 8.86 1.81 -19.47
C VAL A 186 8.32 3.09 -18.85
N LEU A 187 8.46 3.26 -17.52
CA LEU A 187 7.91 4.43 -16.85
C LEU A 187 8.67 5.72 -17.26
N PRO A 188 7.95 6.84 -17.50
CA PRO A 188 8.57 8.07 -17.94
C PRO A 188 9.48 8.67 -16.86
N ASN A 189 10.53 9.38 -17.29
CA ASN A 189 11.41 10.15 -16.40
C ASN A 189 12.02 9.38 -15.23
N ASN A 190 12.28 8.08 -15.39
CA ASN A 190 12.77 7.19 -14.33
C ASN A 190 11.89 7.20 -13.06
N MET A 191 10.61 7.39 -13.23
CA MET A 191 9.67 7.28 -12.11
C MET A 191 9.65 5.85 -11.57
N ASN A 192 9.58 5.72 -10.26
CA ASN A 192 9.53 4.41 -9.61
C ASN A 192 8.16 3.77 -9.73
N TRP A 193 7.10 4.58 -9.70
CA TRP A 193 5.70 4.15 -9.84
C TRP A 193 4.78 5.26 -10.30
N LEU A 194 3.62 4.85 -10.82
CA LEU A 194 2.50 5.72 -11.17
C LEU A 194 1.25 5.26 -10.43
N TYR A 195 0.47 6.22 -9.95
CA TYR A 195 -0.85 5.98 -9.36
C TYR A 195 -1.95 6.19 -10.40
N TYR A 196 -2.99 5.36 -10.32
CA TYR A 196 -4.14 5.39 -11.22
C TYR A 196 -5.44 5.44 -10.41
N ASP A 197 -6.12 6.55 -10.50
CA ASP A 197 -7.41 6.80 -9.85
C ASP A 197 -8.61 6.43 -10.73
N SER A 198 -8.39 6.29 -12.04
CA SER A 198 -9.43 5.98 -13.03
C SER A 198 -10.01 4.59 -12.82
N GLU A 199 -11.35 4.50 -12.84
CA GLU A 199 -12.09 3.22 -12.82
C GLU A 199 -12.00 2.47 -14.16
N LYS A 200 -11.46 3.08 -15.23
CA LYS A 200 -11.30 2.43 -16.53
C LYS A 200 -10.25 1.34 -16.53
N VAL A 201 -9.33 1.36 -15.59
CA VAL A 201 -8.28 0.34 -15.41
C VAL A 201 -8.40 -0.28 -14.02
N LEU A 202 -8.06 -1.57 -13.88
CA LEU A 202 -8.17 -2.27 -12.60
C LEU A 202 -7.12 -1.81 -11.59
N PHE A 203 -5.89 -1.62 -12.02
CA PHE A 203 -4.78 -1.34 -11.09
C PHE A 203 -4.87 0.05 -10.45
N ASN A 204 -4.42 0.10 -9.20
CA ASN A 204 -4.28 1.31 -8.40
C ASN A 204 -2.92 1.96 -8.59
N ARG A 205 -1.88 1.12 -8.77
CA ARG A 205 -0.49 1.52 -8.93
C ARG A 205 0.22 0.59 -9.90
N VAL A 206 1.12 1.16 -10.69
CA VAL A 206 2.08 0.41 -11.50
C VAL A 206 3.47 0.82 -11.07
N THR A 207 4.29 -0.14 -10.67
CA THR A 207 5.67 0.06 -10.20
C THR A 207 6.63 -0.58 -11.20
N GLU A 208 7.77 0.05 -11.43
CA GLU A 208 8.89 -0.50 -12.20
C GLU A 208 10.10 -0.69 -11.28
N PRO A 209 10.29 -1.87 -10.66
CA PRO A 209 11.35 -2.10 -9.67
C PRO A 209 12.77 -1.81 -10.17
N LYS A 210 13.02 -1.97 -11.46
CA LYS A 210 14.33 -1.71 -12.08
C LYS A 210 14.80 -0.27 -11.90
N THR A 211 13.88 0.70 -11.82
CA THR A 211 14.25 2.11 -11.58
C THR A 211 14.86 2.34 -10.20
N MET A 212 14.50 1.50 -9.21
CA MET A 212 15.05 1.55 -7.85
C MET A 212 16.28 0.66 -7.68
N ALA A 213 16.36 -0.43 -8.43
CA ALA A 213 17.45 -1.40 -8.37
C ALA A 213 17.71 -1.97 -9.78
N PRO A 214 18.66 -1.39 -10.53
CA PRO A 214 18.93 -1.79 -11.92
C PRO A 214 19.25 -3.28 -12.11
N ASP A 215 19.80 -3.93 -11.09
CA ASP A 215 20.22 -5.32 -11.14
C ASP A 215 19.11 -6.35 -10.92
N VAL A 216 17.86 -5.91 -10.65
CA VAL A 216 16.71 -6.83 -10.42
C VAL A 216 16.16 -7.43 -11.71
N SER A 217 16.54 -6.91 -12.87
CA SER A 217 16.19 -7.49 -14.17
C SER A 217 17.34 -7.30 -15.18
N PRO A 218 17.40 -8.15 -16.24
CA PRO A 218 18.37 -8.00 -17.32
C PRO A 218 18.31 -6.63 -17.98
N SER A 219 19.43 -6.19 -18.59
CA SER A 219 19.51 -4.87 -19.21
C SER A 219 18.54 -4.67 -20.38
N ASP A 220 18.20 -5.76 -21.11
CA ASP A 220 17.33 -5.74 -22.29
C ASP A 220 15.82 -5.83 -21.96
N ARG A 221 15.45 -5.92 -20.67
CA ARG A 221 14.07 -6.05 -20.25
C ARG A 221 13.83 -5.45 -18.88
N THR A 222 12.57 -5.15 -18.61
CA THR A 222 12.07 -4.69 -17.31
C THR A 222 10.81 -5.45 -16.89
N VAL A 223 10.35 -5.22 -15.68
CA VAL A 223 9.09 -5.76 -15.16
C VAL A 223 8.23 -4.61 -14.67
N LEU A 224 6.99 -4.57 -15.12
CA LEU A 224 5.95 -3.75 -14.49
C LEU A 224 5.20 -4.59 -13.47
N VAL A 225 5.00 -4.06 -12.29
CA VAL A 225 4.18 -4.65 -11.23
C VAL A 225 2.90 -3.84 -11.10
N ALA A 226 1.79 -4.38 -11.59
CA ALA A 226 0.47 -3.78 -11.46
C ALA A 226 -0.20 -4.28 -10.18
N GLU A 227 -0.63 -3.35 -9.32
CA GLU A 227 -1.27 -3.63 -8.03
C GLU A 227 -2.77 -3.37 -8.13
N VAL A 228 -3.58 -4.37 -7.82
CA VAL A 228 -5.04 -4.31 -7.82
C VAL A 228 -5.57 -4.66 -6.44
N THR A 229 -6.23 -3.71 -5.81
CA THR A 229 -6.88 -3.98 -4.51
C THR A 229 -8.25 -4.62 -4.71
N TYR A 230 -8.61 -5.50 -3.78
CA TYR A 230 -9.89 -6.19 -3.81
C TYR A 230 -10.44 -6.46 -2.41
N SER A 231 -11.74 -6.72 -2.32
CA SER A 231 -12.39 -7.27 -1.14
C SER A 231 -12.69 -8.74 -1.36
N LYS A 232 -12.64 -9.53 -0.31
CA LYS A 232 -13.01 -10.94 -0.40
C LYS A 232 -14.43 -11.09 -0.95
N GLY A 233 -14.57 -11.85 -2.03
CA GLY A 233 -15.83 -12.13 -2.70
C GLY A 233 -16.25 -11.11 -3.76
N ASP A 234 -15.47 -10.06 -4.01
CA ASP A 234 -15.73 -9.14 -5.13
C ASP A 234 -15.29 -9.75 -6.48
N GLU A 235 -15.56 -9.02 -7.57
CA GLU A 235 -15.24 -9.47 -8.92
C GLU A 235 -13.75 -9.80 -9.07
N VAL A 236 -12.86 -8.96 -8.55
CA VAL A 236 -11.40 -9.15 -8.68
C VAL A 236 -10.92 -10.37 -7.91
N ASP A 237 -11.50 -10.64 -6.72
CA ASP A 237 -11.19 -11.84 -5.93
C ASP A 237 -11.55 -13.14 -6.67
N GLN A 238 -12.61 -13.09 -7.47
CA GLN A 238 -13.16 -14.28 -8.18
C GLN A 238 -12.57 -14.49 -9.58
N LEU A 239 -11.84 -13.52 -10.14
CA LEU A 239 -11.23 -13.67 -11.46
C LEU A 239 -10.21 -14.81 -11.48
N ASP A 240 -10.30 -15.68 -12.51
CA ASP A 240 -9.22 -16.60 -12.86
C ASP A 240 -7.92 -15.83 -13.16
N ASP A 241 -6.77 -16.41 -12.82
CA ASP A 241 -5.47 -15.73 -12.95
C ASP A 241 -5.16 -15.34 -14.41
N ASN A 242 -5.54 -16.18 -15.39
CA ASN A 242 -5.30 -15.86 -16.81
C ASN A 242 -6.22 -14.72 -17.27
N VAL A 243 -7.48 -14.69 -16.82
CA VAL A 243 -8.43 -13.61 -17.13
C VAL A 243 -7.94 -12.32 -16.49
N PHE A 244 -7.51 -12.37 -15.23
CA PHE A 244 -6.91 -11.24 -14.52
C PHE A 244 -5.70 -10.69 -15.26
N LEU A 245 -4.74 -11.55 -15.63
CA LEU A 245 -3.53 -11.12 -16.34
C LEU A 245 -3.84 -10.49 -17.70
N LYS A 246 -4.74 -11.09 -18.49
CA LYS A 246 -5.17 -10.52 -19.78
C LYS A 246 -5.79 -9.13 -19.61
N ARG A 247 -6.61 -8.95 -18.57
CA ARG A 247 -7.20 -7.64 -18.29
C ARG A 247 -6.13 -6.63 -17.91
N ILE A 248 -5.14 -7.00 -17.09
CA ILE A 248 -4.04 -6.09 -16.71
C ILE A 248 -3.21 -5.70 -17.94
N VAL A 249 -2.90 -6.65 -18.84
CA VAL A 249 -2.18 -6.32 -20.08
C VAL A 249 -2.97 -5.32 -20.92
N SER A 250 -4.26 -5.57 -21.15
CA SER A 250 -5.14 -4.64 -21.87
C SER A 250 -5.24 -3.26 -21.21
N ASP A 251 -5.30 -3.22 -19.88
CA ASP A 251 -5.33 -1.95 -19.13
C ASP A 251 -3.99 -1.19 -19.24
N LEU A 252 -2.84 -1.89 -19.26
CA LEU A 252 -1.53 -1.30 -19.50
C LEU A 252 -1.38 -0.72 -20.93
N GLU A 253 -1.96 -1.40 -21.92
CA GLU A 253 -2.05 -0.91 -23.31
C GLU A 253 -2.95 0.34 -23.37
N GLN A 254 -4.11 0.30 -22.74
CA GLN A 254 -5.06 1.41 -22.70
C GLN A 254 -4.44 2.70 -22.13
N VAL A 255 -3.55 2.60 -21.14
CA VAL A 255 -2.85 3.76 -20.58
C VAL A 255 -1.55 4.10 -21.30
N GLY A 256 -1.20 3.37 -22.37
CA GLY A 256 -0.04 3.65 -23.24
C GLY A 256 1.31 3.26 -22.62
N LEU A 257 1.35 2.44 -21.58
CA LEU A 257 2.61 1.96 -21.01
C LEU A 257 3.24 0.85 -21.84
N ILE A 258 2.43 0.03 -22.48
CA ILE A 258 2.89 -1.01 -23.41
C ILE A 258 2.11 -0.92 -24.71
N ASN A 259 2.65 -1.49 -25.78
CA ASN A 259 1.97 -1.59 -27.08
C ASN A 259 1.67 -3.06 -27.35
N GLU A 260 0.61 -3.33 -28.13
CA GLU A 260 0.38 -4.65 -28.72
C GLU A 260 1.63 -5.07 -29.50
N SER A 261 2.19 -6.22 -29.17
CA SER A 261 3.34 -6.82 -29.85
C SER A 261 2.91 -8.04 -30.65
#